data_3617737c11bfbf0defd6c4f52d1f7537
#
_entry.id   3617737c11bfbf0defd6c4f52d1f7537
#
_cell.length_a   1.000
_cell.length_b   1.000
_cell.length_c   1.000
_cell.angle_alpha   90.00
_cell.angle_beta   90.00
_cell.angle_gamma   90.00
#
_symmetry.space_group_name_H-M   'P 1'
#
loop_
_entity.id
_entity.type
_entity.pdbx_description
1 polymer ?
#
loop_
_entity_poly.entity_id
_entity_poly.type
_entity_poly.pdbx_seq_one_letter_code
_entity_poly.pdbx_strand_id
1 'polypeptide(L)'
;MSELESCGEFRFSHEVRAHSLAEVMREINRLQMVIAQRVAPPDDGDVEAHLAYWSVVLGISRAEVNKYMEIGYMLGRMPQLAEMCQERGHLSMRHLAMLGKHTRPVADDKVDAVESGLVDVVKPRRDGEALRGVRAMATRVQRVIGECAPEVRPRDVDVAGLQADRVLARNVEATVDAAIDAAAYQVEADGESADNPVESEEVREVQAAALDYFGDRMTAKEFIAVDEHGDAGVTTLTTVLERHHAVEALAIIDAVAKKMKVSRAAAFMHALRGTCEVEVNLELFRVLSPGEDGEPENTPVWLAGAGWLSSLVAESWLKRVSTLRVLGDSAVEGYRPSESQRAFVRARDGVCSFPGCDVPAEKCDIDHIVEFDHSLSGGERQKEGVTHTDNLHCLCRRHHNLKTAGMWRVVRGDDGIEAWTFLSCDEGPFAQSEKEHTGHGRYTFASQTEKKTAALAEHNEKRRKLHDNLRGLVDKVRRDMEKETAVGGVDCENDGDGKNRADSDGGER
;
A
#
# COMPACT_ATOMS: atom_id res chain seq x y z
N MET A 1 30.73 -37.96 17.10
CA MET A 1 31.06 -36.93 16.06
C MET A 1 29.76 -36.74 15.32
N SER A 2 29.00 -35.78 15.75
CA SER A 2 27.74 -35.36 15.15
C SER A 2 28.06 -34.45 13.97
N GLU A 3 27.73 -34.88 12.78
CA GLU A 3 27.66 -34.03 11.61
C GLU A 3 26.54 -33.00 11.85
N LEU A 4 26.95 -31.80 12.22
CA LEU A 4 26.13 -30.61 12.03
C LEU A 4 26.09 -30.41 10.51
N GLU A 5 25.01 -30.89 9.89
CA GLU A 5 24.61 -30.45 8.55
C GLU A 5 24.46 -28.93 8.62
N SER A 6 25.42 -28.24 8.03
CA SER A 6 25.29 -26.82 7.71
C SER A 6 24.12 -26.74 6.75
N CYS A 7 22.97 -26.26 7.24
CA CYS A 7 21.83 -25.93 6.42
C CYS A 7 22.30 -24.83 5.45
N GLY A 8 22.72 -25.24 4.26
CA GLY A 8 23.25 -24.36 3.24
C GLY A 8 22.18 -23.35 2.88
N GLU A 9 22.54 -22.08 2.93
CA GLU A 9 21.65 -20.98 2.60
C GLU A 9 21.18 -21.13 1.14
N PHE A 10 19.88 -21.18 0.91
CA PHE A 10 19.30 -21.30 -0.43
C PHE A 10 19.72 -20.13 -1.33
N ARG A 11 19.85 -20.37 -2.63
CA ARG A 11 20.29 -19.41 -3.64
C ARG A 11 19.26 -19.25 -4.74
N PHE A 12 19.13 -18.04 -5.26
CA PHE A 12 18.29 -17.79 -6.45
C PHE A 12 18.89 -18.44 -7.70
N SER A 13 18.05 -18.69 -8.71
CA SER A 13 18.45 -19.30 -9.97
C SER A 13 19.62 -18.60 -10.66
N HIS A 14 19.69 -17.26 -10.59
CA HIS A 14 20.79 -16.46 -11.16
C HIS A 14 22.06 -16.43 -10.30
N GLU A 15 21.99 -16.88 -9.04
CA GLU A 15 23.15 -17.06 -8.16
C GLU A 15 23.75 -18.47 -8.32
N VAL A 16 22.90 -19.48 -8.53
CA VAL A 16 23.33 -20.87 -8.75
C VAL A 16 24.00 -21.03 -10.10
N ARG A 17 23.53 -20.32 -11.10
CA ARG A 17 24.02 -20.39 -12.47
C ARG A 17 25.24 -19.50 -12.65
N ALA A 18 26.42 -20.07 -12.74
CA ALA A 18 27.67 -19.34 -12.97
C ALA A 18 27.70 -18.73 -14.37
N HIS A 19 27.18 -17.50 -14.48
CA HIS A 19 27.22 -16.71 -15.71
C HIS A 19 27.92 -15.40 -15.45
N SER A 20 28.97 -15.08 -16.20
CA SER A 20 29.83 -13.90 -16.00
C SER A 20 29.03 -12.58 -15.95
N LEU A 21 28.01 -12.40 -16.79
CA LEU A 21 27.16 -11.22 -16.77
C LEU A 21 26.28 -11.12 -15.51
N ALA A 22 25.86 -12.26 -14.94
CA ALA A 22 25.13 -12.25 -13.68
C ALA A 22 26.04 -11.82 -12.52
N GLU A 23 27.29 -12.21 -12.53
CA GLU A 23 28.30 -11.76 -11.55
C GLU A 23 28.58 -10.27 -11.68
N VAL A 24 28.77 -9.77 -12.89
CA VAL A 24 28.93 -8.33 -13.15
C VAL A 24 27.70 -7.55 -12.65
N MET A 25 26.50 -8.06 -12.91
CA MET A 25 25.28 -7.38 -12.43
C MET A 25 25.18 -7.36 -10.91
N ARG A 26 25.55 -8.44 -10.22
CA ARG A 26 25.60 -8.46 -8.76
C ARG A 26 26.58 -7.44 -8.22
N GLU A 27 27.74 -7.31 -8.86
CA GLU A 27 28.74 -6.31 -8.46
C GLU A 27 28.25 -4.87 -8.69
N ILE A 28 27.60 -4.59 -9.82
CA ILE A 28 26.94 -3.29 -10.06
C ILE A 28 25.92 -3.00 -8.95
N ASN A 29 25.09 -3.96 -8.58
CA ASN A 29 24.11 -3.78 -7.51
C ASN A 29 24.79 -3.45 -6.16
N ARG A 30 25.89 -4.13 -5.80
CA ARG A 30 26.66 -3.83 -4.57
C ARG A 30 27.23 -2.43 -4.59
N LEU A 31 27.83 -2.02 -5.70
CA LEU A 31 28.39 -0.66 -5.85
C LEU A 31 27.30 0.41 -5.74
N GLN A 32 26.11 0.17 -6.30
CA GLN A 32 24.98 1.08 -6.14
C GLN A 32 24.52 1.19 -4.68
N MET A 33 24.56 0.12 -3.92
CA MET A 33 24.29 0.17 -2.47
C MET A 33 25.33 0.97 -1.71
N VAL A 34 26.61 0.83 -2.05
CA VAL A 34 27.69 1.65 -1.46
C VAL A 34 27.45 3.14 -1.71
N ILE A 35 27.04 3.50 -2.94
CA ILE A 35 26.67 4.89 -3.25
C ILE A 35 25.49 5.33 -2.37
N ALA A 36 24.42 4.52 -2.29
CA ALA A 36 23.24 4.84 -1.51
C ALA A 36 23.56 5.09 -0.03
N GLN A 37 24.35 4.21 0.59
CA GLN A 37 24.77 4.36 1.98
C GLN A 37 25.61 5.62 2.21
N ARG A 38 26.45 6.02 1.24
CA ARG A 38 27.27 7.24 1.33
C ARG A 38 26.47 8.53 1.10
N VAL A 39 25.40 8.44 0.31
CA VAL A 39 24.51 9.56 -0.02
C VAL A 39 23.40 9.72 1.02
N ALA A 40 23.24 8.77 1.96
CA ALA A 40 22.27 8.89 3.03
C ALA A 40 22.45 10.22 3.79
N PRO A 41 21.36 11.00 4.04
CA PRO A 41 21.49 12.28 4.72
C PRO A 41 21.87 12.07 6.20
N PRO A 42 22.64 12.99 6.80
CA PRO A 42 22.75 13.05 8.24
C PRO A 42 21.42 13.48 8.88
N ASP A 43 21.20 13.11 10.14
CA ASP A 43 19.90 13.29 10.84
C ASP A 43 19.46 14.76 10.95
N ASP A 44 20.39 15.71 10.90
CA ASP A 44 20.21 17.16 11.14
C ASP A 44 20.68 18.05 9.97
N GLY A 45 20.85 17.48 8.77
CA GLY A 45 21.33 18.21 7.60
C GLY A 45 20.25 18.90 6.77
N ASP A 46 20.62 19.99 6.10
CA ASP A 46 19.79 20.60 5.05
C ASP A 46 19.70 19.65 3.85
N VAL A 47 18.53 19.04 3.66
CA VAL A 47 18.25 18.07 2.59
C VAL A 47 18.47 18.69 1.20
N GLU A 48 18.10 19.95 0.99
CA GLU A 48 18.26 20.63 -0.31
C GLU A 48 19.73 20.88 -0.65
N ALA A 49 20.52 21.34 0.32
CA ALA A 49 21.97 21.51 0.15
C ALA A 49 22.66 20.16 -0.10
N HIS A 50 22.24 19.11 0.62
CA HIS A 50 22.76 17.75 0.47
C HIS A 50 22.46 17.17 -0.93
N LEU A 51 21.23 17.32 -1.42
CA LEU A 51 20.85 16.90 -2.77
C LEU A 51 21.65 17.66 -3.85
N ALA A 52 21.81 18.97 -3.68
CA ALA A 52 22.59 19.79 -4.61
C ALA A 52 24.06 19.35 -4.66
N TYR A 53 24.69 19.14 -3.49
CA TYR A 53 26.06 18.70 -3.39
C TYR A 53 26.30 17.38 -4.12
N TRP A 54 25.53 16.33 -3.80
CA TRP A 54 25.71 15.02 -4.40
C TRP A 54 25.33 14.96 -5.88
N SER A 55 24.40 15.80 -6.33
CA SER A 55 24.07 15.93 -7.77
C SER A 55 25.29 16.39 -8.56
N VAL A 56 26.05 17.37 -8.02
CA VAL A 56 27.28 17.87 -8.65
C VAL A 56 28.40 16.82 -8.56
N VAL A 57 28.62 16.22 -7.39
CA VAL A 57 29.70 15.25 -7.17
C VAL A 57 29.55 14.01 -8.03
N LEU A 58 28.33 13.49 -8.15
CA LEU A 58 28.06 12.26 -8.90
C LEU A 58 27.74 12.51 -10.38
N GLY A 59 27.50 13.76 -10.78
CA GLY A 59 27.12 14.10 -12.17
C GLY A 59 25.76 13.52 -12.59
N ILE A 60 24.82 13.36 -11.65
CA ILE A 60 23.50 12.82 -11.89
C ILE A 60 22.42 13.82 -11.46
N SER A 61 21.16 13.59 -11.89
CA SER A 61 20.05 14.46 -11.54
C SER A 61 19.73 14.41 -10.04
N ARG A 62 19.16 15.51 -9.51
CA ARG A 62 18.67 15.56 -8.10
C ARG A 62 17.65 14.45 -7.82
N ALA A 63 16.82 14.11 -8.79
CA ALA A 63 15.85 13.02 -8.65
C ALA A 63 16.53 11.64 -8.49
N GLU A 64 17.68 11.42 -9.13
CA GLU A 64 18.47 10.20 -8.96
C GLU A 64 19.19 10.18 -7.62
N VAL A 65 19.75 11.33 -7.19
CA VAL A 65 20.33 11.47 -5.84
C VAL A 65 19.28 11.16 -4.78
N ASN A 66 18.08 11.71 -4.91
CA ASN A 66 16.99 11.45 -3.97
C ASN A 66 16.64 9.95 -3.86
N LYS A 67 16.68 9.21 -4.98
CA LYS A 67 16.49 7.75 -4.93
C LYS A 67 17.59 7.03 -4.16
N TYR A 68 18.86 7.43 -4.35
CA TYR A 68 19.96 6.88 -3.58
C TYR A 68 19.84 7.22 -2.10
N MET A 69 19.45 8.45 -1.79
CA MET A 69 19.24 8.93 -0.42
C MET A 69 18.13 8.13 0.29
N GLU A 70 16.98 7.91 -0.36
CA GLU A 70 15.88 7.09 0.17
C GLU A 70 16.32 5.64 0.43
N ILE A 71 17.11 5.07 -0.48
CA ILE A 71 17.66 3.71 -0.30
C ILE A 71 18.66 3.70 0.86
N GLY A 72 19.57 4.66 0.93
CA GLY A 72 20.55 4.77 2.00
C GLY A 72 19.92 4.93 3.37
N TYR A 73 18.89 5.77 3.48
CA TYR A 73 18.09 5.92 4.69
C TYR A 73 17.44 4.59 5.13
N MET A 74 16.83 3.86 4.19
CA MET A 74 16.26 2.53 4.48
C MET A 74 17.34 1.55 4.96
N LEU A 75 18.47 1.48 4.25
CA LEU A 75 19.57 0.56 4.59
C LEU A 75 20.18 0.87 5.97
N GLY A 76 20.24 2.15 6.35
CA GLY A 76 20.70 2.56 7.68
C GLY A 76 19.78 2.11 8.81
N ARG A 77 18.46 2.12 8.57
CA ARG A 77 17.44 1.68 9.52
C ARG A 77 17.27 0.15 9.59
N MET A 78 17.70 -0.59 8.57
CA MET A 78 17.49 -2.03 8.39
C MET A 78 18.83 -2.75 8.13
N PRO A 79 19.67 -2.92 9.16
CA PRO A 79 21.04 -3.43 9.00
C PRO A 79 21.10 -4.89 8.53
N GLN A 80 20.21 -5.78 8.98
CA GLN A 80 20.20 -7.18 8.55
C GLN A 80 19.83 -7.31 7.07
N LEU A 81 18.84 -6.51 6.63
CA LEU A 81 18.46 -6.43 5.22
C LEU A 81 19.62 -5.88 4.37
N ALA A 82 20.30 -4.84 4.86
CA ALA A 82 21.44 -4.22 4.20
C ALA A 82 22.59 -5.21 4.03
N GLU A 83 22.98 -5.92 5.08
CA GLU A 83 24.04 -6.93 5.07
C GLU A 83 23.75 -8.03 4.05
N MET A 84 22.57 -8.64 4.12
CA MET A 84 22.16 -9.70 3.18
C MET A 84 22.16 -9.21 1.72
N CYS A 85 21.64 -8.01 1.46
CA CYS A 85 21.61 -7.46 0.11
C CYS A 85 23.02 -7.15 -0.41
N GLN A 86 23.91 -6.68 0.47
CA GLN A 86 25.30 -6.37 0.14
C GLN A 86 26.09 -7.66 -0.15
N GLU A 87 25.94 -8.68 0.65
CA GLU A 87 26.59 -9.97 0.43
C GLU A 87 26.19 -10.62 -0.90
N ARG A 88 24.90 -10.68 -1.16
CA ARG A 88 24.34 -11.37 -2.34
C ARG A 88 24.39 -10.52 -3.62
N GLY A 89 24.21 -9.21 -3.53
CA GLY A 89 24.07 -8.32 -4.69
C GLY A 89 22.91 -8.67 -5.62
N HIS A 90 21.89 -9.35 -5.12
CA HIS A 90 20.80 -9.92 -5.93
C HIS A 90 19.69 -8.92 -6.26
N LEU A 91 19.53 -7.86 -5.47
CA LEU A 91 18.51 -6.83 -5.68
C LEU A 91 19.01 -5.71 -6.57
N SER A 92 18.27 -5.43 -7.63
CA SER A 92 18.55 -4.27 -8.49
C SER A 92 18.13 -2.97 -7.80
N MET A 93 18.65 -1.84 -8.30
CA MET A 93 18.27 -0.50 -7.86
C MET A 93 16.75 -0.27 -7.83
N ARG A 94 16.00 -0.88 -8.77
CA ARG A 94 14.53 -0.78 -8.79
C ARG A 94 13.88 -1.50 -7.62
N HIS A 95 14.42 -2.64 -7.19
CA HIS A 95 13.94 -3.36 -6.01
C HIS A 95 14.24 -2.57 -4.74
N LEU A 96 15.47 -2.05 -4.61
CA LEU A 96 15.88 -1.24 -3.45
C LEU A 96 15.05 0.06 -3.34
N ALA A 97 14.84 0.78 -4.44
CA ALA A 97 14.01 1.97 -4.45
C ALA A 97 12.54 1.67 -4.09
N MET A 98 12.02 0.53 -4.52
CA MET A 98 10.68 0.08 -4.14
C MET A 98 10.62 -0.23 -2.63
N LEU A 99 11.62 -0.91 -2.08
CA LEU A 99 11.72 -1.17 -0.65
C LEU A 99 11.78 0.15 0.13
N GLY A 100 12.70 1.07 -0.21
CA GLY A 100 12.84 2.38 0.43
C GLY A 100 11.53 3.17 0.46
N LYS A 101 10.85 3.25 -0.69
CA LYS A 101 9.55 3.94 -0.79
C LYS A 101 8.48 3.37 0.14
N HIS A 102 8.42 2.04 0.28
CA HIS A 102 7.39 1.39 1.09
C HIS A 102 7.71 1.38 2.59
N THR A 103 8.99 1.38 2.96
CA THR A 103 9.43 1.35 4.36
C THR A 103 9.62 2.73 4.98
N ARG A 104 9.73 3.78 4.15
CA ARG A 104 9.90 5.16 4.63
C ARG A 104 8.90 5.59 5.71
N PRO A 105 7.58 5.32 5.59
CA PRO A 105 6.60 5.75 6.58
C PRO A 105 6.48 4.80 7.80
N VAL A 106 7.35 3.80 7.94
CA VAL A 106 7.34 2.89 9.09
C VAL A 106 7.99 3.58 10.27
N ALA A 107 7.27 3.66 11.39
CA ALA A 107 7.79 4.23 12.64
C ALA A 107 8.96 3.42 13.20
N ASP A 108 9.89 4.07 13.92
CA ASP A 108 11.15 3.45 14.35
C ASP A 108 10.94 2.27 15.29
N ASP A 109 9.90 2.30 16.14
CA ASP A 109 9.53 1.20 17.03
C ASP A 109 9.02 -0.06 16.31
N LYS A 110 8.73 0.03 15.01
CA LYS A 110 8.23 -1.07 14.17
C LYS A 110 9.25 -1.56 13.13
N VAL A 111 10.38 -0.87 13.01
CA VAL A 111 11.38 -1.17 11.97
C VAL A 111 11.90 -2.59 12.09
N ASP A 112 12.26 -3.06 13.29
CA ASP A 112 12.82 -4.39 13.51
C ASP A 112 11.84 -5.51 13.10
N ALA A 113 10.56 -5.35 13.43
CA ALA A 113 9.52 -6.31 13.07
C ALA A 113 9.30 -6.34 11.54
N VAL A 114 9.31 -5.17 10.90
CA VAL A 114 9.19 -5.05 9.44
C VAL A 114 10.43 -5.62 8.76
N GLU A 115 11.64 -5.30 9.23
CA GLU A 115 12.89 -5.82 8.69
C GLU A 115 12.92 -7.34 8.68
N SER A 116 12.59 -7.97 9.81
CA SER A 116 12.53 -9.43 9.93
C SER A 116 11.61 -10.06 8.86
N GLY A 117 10.43 -9.48 8.66
CA GLY A 117 9.51 -9.92 7.61
C GLY A 117 10.02 -9.65 6.19
N LEU A 118 10.74 -8.54 5.96
CA LEU A 118 11.32 -8.21 4.65
C LEU A 118 12.48 -9.13 4.28
N VAL A 119 13.33 -9.49 5.25
CA VAL A 119 14.41 -10.48 5.04
C VAL A 119 13.82 -11.77 4.47
N ASP A 120 12.67 -12.23 4.99
CA ASP A 120 11.98 -13.41 4.46
C ASP A 120 11.38 -13.21 3.06
N VAL A 121 11.02 -11.98 2.70
CA VAL A 121 10.49 -11.67 1.36
C VAL A 121 11.58 -11.67 0.30
N VAL A 122 12.77 -11.17 0.63
CA VAL A 122 13.85 -10.94 -0.35
C VAL A 122 14.82 -12.09 -0.45
N LYS A 123 14.79 -13.08 0.45
CA LYS A 123 15.60 -14.31 0.34
C LYS A 123 14.86 -15.41 -0.43
N PRO A 124 15.59 -16.34 -1.06
CA PRO A 124 14.98 -17.53 -1.66
C PRO A 124 14.52 -18.50 -0.56
N ARG A 125 13.45 -19.23 -0.83
CA ARG A 125 12.86 -20.23 0.08
C ARG A 125 13.34 -21.63 -0.21
N ARG A 126 13.94 -21.82 -1.40
CA ARG A 126 14.53 -23.04 -1.88
C ARG A 126 15.61 -22.72 -2.91
N ASP A 127 16.45 -23.67 -3.15
CA ASP A 127 17.53 -23.51 -4.14
C ASP A 127 16.95 -23.40 -5.56
N GLY A 128 17.51 -22.51 -6.36
CA GLY A 128 17.06 -22.29 -7.73
C GLY A 128 15.78 -21.47 -7.90
N GLU A 129 15.20 -20.92 -6.83
CA GLU A 129 14.02 -20.04 -6.95
C GLU A 129 14.32 -18.82 -7.83
N ALA A 130 13.40 -18.44 -8.71
CA ALA A 130 13.53 -17.22 -9.50
C ALA A 130 13.33 -15.98 -8.62
N LEU A 131 14.19 -14.96 -8.78
CA LEU A 131 13.96 -13.64 -8.15
C LEU A 131 12.64 -13.05 -8.65
N ARG A 132 11.82 -12.58 -7.72
CA ARG A 132 10.53 -11.98 -8.05
C ARG A 132 10.73 -10.64 -8.75
N GLY A 133 9.88 -10.32 -9.71
CA GLY A 133 9.81 -8.98 -10.29
C GLY A 133 9.39 -7.94 -9.25
N VAL A 134 9.74 -6.67 -9.49
CA VAL A 134 9.54 -5.54 -8.55
C VAL A 134 8.09 -5.44 -8.06
N ARG A 135 7.11 -5.62 -8.95
CA ARG A 135 5.69 -5.54 -8.59
C ARG A 135 5.25 -6.68 -7.67
N ALA A 136 5.62 -7.91 -8.01
CA ALA A 136 5.29 -9.08 -7.19
C ALA A 136 5.95 -9.01 -5.81
N MET A 137 7.19 -8.51 -5.75
CA MET A 137 7.89 -8.22 -4.49
C MET A 137 7.18 -7.11 -3.71
N ALA A 138 6.81 -6.00 -4.34
CA ALA A 138 6.08 -4.90 -3.70
C ALA A 138 4.79 -5.36 -3.02
N THR A 139 4.03 -6.26 -3.65
CA THR A 139 2.82 -6.82 -3.03
C THR A 139 3.13 -7.58 -1.73
N ARG A 140 4.24 -8.31 -1.67
CA ARG A 140 4.67 -9.03 -0.45
C ARG A 140 5.21 -8.09 0.61
N VAL A 141 6.00 -7.09 0.21
CA VAL A 141 6.47 -6.00 1.10
C VAL A 141 5.29 -5.29 1.75
N GLN A 142 4.30 -4.90 0.95
CA GLN A 142 3.09 -4.26 1.47
C GLN A 142 2.29 -5.16 2.42
N ARG A 143 2.35 -6.49 2.24
CA ARG A 143 1.74 -7.42 3.18
C ARG A 143 2.48 -7.41 4.52
N VAL A 144 3.81 -7.55 4.50
CA VAL A 144 4.63 -7.50 5.72
C VAL A 144 4.38 -6.20 6.48
N ILE A 145 4.41 -5.06 5.79
CA ILE A 145 4.12 -3.76 6.40
C ILE A 145 2.70 -3.74 6.99
N GLY A 146 1.69 -4.26 6.27
CA GLY A 146 0.33 -4.31 6.77
C GLY A 146 0.12 -5.28 7.95
N GLU A 147 1.00 -6.25 8.14
CA GLU A 147 1.01 -7.18 9.29
C GLU A 147 1.76 -6.58 10.50
N CYS A 148 2.88 -5.90 10.27
CA CYS A 148 3.77 -5.39 11.33
C CYS A 148 3.52 -3.93 11.70
N ALA A 149 3.13 -3.10 10.73
CA ALA A 149 2.89 -1.66 10.87
C ALA A 149 1.61 -1.26 10.13
N PRO A 150 0.43 -1.69 10.58
CA PRO A 150 -0.84 -1.44 9.89
C PRO A 150 -1.20 0.04 9.78
N GLU A 151 -0.64 0.89 10.64
CA GLU A 151 -0.78 2.34 10.63
C GLU A 151 -0.21 3.02 9.39
N VAL A 152 0.75 2.41 8.72
CA VAL A 152 1.41 2.95 7.51
C VAL A 152 0.49 2.97 6.29
N ARG A 153 -0.62 2.23 6.32
CA ARG A 153 -1.56 2.15 5.20
C ARG A 153 -2.74 3.10 5.35
N PRO A 154 -3.41 3.43 4.22
CA PRO A 154 -4.68 4.15 4.26
C PRO A 154 -5.60 3.44 5.25
N ARG A 155 -6.15 4.23 6.16
CA ARG A 155 -6.75 3.74 7.39
C ARG A 155 -8.03 3.00 7.13
N ASP A 156 -8.10 1.80 7.62
CA ASP A 156 -9.34 1.08 7.82
C ASP A 156 -9.97 1.58 9.14
N VAL A 157 -10.60 2.75 9.09
CA VAL A 157 -11.45 3.24 10.16
C VAL A 157 -12.87 2.98 9.75
N ASP A 158 -13.71 2.54 10.67
CA ASP A 158 -15.14 2.48 10.41
C ASP A 158 -15.70 3.90 10.15
N VAL A 159 -16.86 3.99 9.50
CA VAL A 159 -17.48 5.27 9.14
C VAL A 159 -17.79 6.11 10.39
N ALA A 160 -18.19 5.45 11.49
CA ALA A 160 -18.46 6.10 12.76
C ALA A 160 -17.16 6.69 13.35
N GLY A 161 -16.04 5.95 13.28
CA GLY A 161 -14.72 6.43 13.70
C GLY A 161 -14.27 7.66 12.94
N LEU A 162 -14.51 7.72 11.62
CA LEU A 162 -14.16 8.92 10.82
C LEU A 162 -15.02 10.14 11.12
N GLN A 163 -16.28 9.94 11.40
CA GLN A 163 -17.15 11.06 11.84
C GLN A 163 -16.69 11.58 13.20
N ALA A 164 -16.36 10.66 14.12
CA ALA A 164 -15.79 11.01 15.42
C ALA A 164 -14.46 11.76 15.27
N ASP A 165 -13.57 11.30 14.36
CA ASP A 165 -12.31 11.95 14.04
C ASP A 165 -12.48 13.40 13.57
N ARG A 166 -13.46 13.66 12.70
CA ARG A 166 -13.75 15.02 12.21
C ARG A 166 -14.27 15.93 13.31
N VAL A 167 -15.10 15.41 14.19
CA VAL A 167 -15.60 16.17 15.35
C VAL A 167 -14.46 16.44 16.33
N LEU A 168 -13.65 15.45 16.62
CA LEU A 168 -12.50 15.59 17.52
C LEU A 168 -11.48 16.59 16.98
N ALA A 169 -11.14 16.53 15.69
CA ALA A 169 -10.21 17.48 15.06
C ALA A 169 -10.69 18.95 15.22
N ARG A 170 -11.97 19.21 14.96
CA ARG A 170 -12.56 20.55 15.17
C ARG A 170 -12.54 20.96 16.64
N ASN A 171 -12.78 20.02 17.53
CA ASN A 171 -12.76 20.30 18.97
C ASN A 171 -11.35 20.61 19.47
N VAL A 172 -10.33 19.92 18.97
CA VAL A 172 -8.92 20.20 19.26
C VAL A 172 -8.56 21.62 18.80
N GLU A 173 -8.82 21.92 17.50
CA GLU A 173 -8.55 23.21 16.90
C GLU A 173 -9.22 24.34 17.71
N ALA A 174 -10.53 24.26 17.92
CA ALA A 174 -11.27 25.26 18.67
C ALA A 174 -10.82 25.40 20.14
N THR A 175 -10.36 24.32 20.78
CA THR A 175 -9.89 24.38 22.17
C THR A 175 -8.50 25.00 22.25
N VAL A 176 -7.61 24.67 21.34
CA VAL A 176 -6.26 25.26 21.27
C VAL A 176 -6.35 26.75 20.96
N ASP A 177 -7.14 27.14 19.95
CA ASP A 177 -7.32 28.54 19.58
C ASP A 177 -7.90 29.37 20.76
N ALA A 178 -8.94 28.83 21.41
CA ALA A 178 -9.54 29.51 22.57
C ALA A 178 -8.59 29.65 23.78
N ALA A 179 -7.72 28.64 24.00
CA ALA A 179 -6.72 28.69 25.07
C ALA A 179 -5.60 29.69 24.77
N ILE A 180 -5.18 29.80 23.52
CA ILE A 180 -4.19 30.79 23.07
C ILE A 180 -4.77 32.21 23.20
N ASP A 181 -6.02 32.42 22.76
CA ASP A 181 -6.70 33.71 22.87
C ASP A 181 -6.87 34.14 24.34
N ALA A 182 -7.23 33.21 25.24
CA ALA A 182 -7.34 33.46 26.66
C ALA A 182 -5.99 33.84 27.30
N ALA A 183 -4.90 33.15 26.93
CA ALA A 183 -3.56 33.46 27.39
C ALA A 183 -3.10 34.85 26.92
N ALA A 184 -3.37 35.20 25.65
CA ALA A 184 -3.06 36.51 25.08
C ALA A 184 -3.81 37.65 25.80
N TYR A 185 -5.09 37.41 26.12
CA TYR A 185 -5.90 38.38 26.87
C TYR A 185 -5.37 38.63 28.30
N GLN A 186 -4.89 37.58 28.98
CA GLN A 186 -4.30 37.71 30.32
C GLN A 186 -3.00 38.51 30.29
N VAL A 187 -2.12 38.26 29.31
CA VAL A 187 -0.85 38.98 29.13
C VAL A 187 -1.12 40.49 28.89
N GLU A 188 -2.12 40.83 28.07
CA GLU A 188 -2.52 42.21 27.84
C GLU A 188 -3.09 42.88 29.12
N ALA A 189 -3.86 42.11 29.91
CA ALA A 189 -4.44 42.63 31.16
C ALA A 189 -3.36 42.89 32.24
N ASP A 190 -2.29 42.13 32.26
CA ASP A 190 -1.16 42.29 33.19
C ASP A 190 -0.15 43.36 32.72
N GLY A 191 -0.36 43.96 31.54
CA GLY A 191 0.48 45.04 31.00
C GLY A 191 1.83 44.60 30.45
N GLU A 192 2.03 43.32 30.16
CA GLU A 192 3.18 42.76 29.49
C GLU A 192 2.98 42.74 27.97
N SER A 193 4.07 42.86 27.23
CA SER A 193 4.00 42.88 25.76
C SER A 193 3.71 41.47 25.22
N ALA A 194 2.66 41.33 24.41
CA ALA A 194 2.14 40.09 23.87
C ALA A 194 2.99 39.49 22.72
N ASP A 195 4.31 39.75 22.68
CA ASP A 195 5.14 39.26 21.57
C ASP A 195 5.36 37.72 21.55
N ASN A 196 5.01 36.99 22.62
CA ASN A 196 4.96 35.53 22.64
C ASN A 196 4.07 35.04 23.81
N PRO A 197 2.81 34.70 23.59
CA PRO A 197 2.01 34.07 24.63
C PRO A 197 2.61 32.71 24.98
N VAL A 198 2.97 32.51 26.25
CA VAL A 198 3.49 31.22 26.71
C VAL A 198 2.33 30.21 26.68
N GLU A 199 2.36 29.31 25.73
CA GLU A 199 1.42 28.19 25.68
C GLU A 199 1.45 27.43 27.02
N SER A 200 0.29 27.17 27.59
CA SER A 200 0.19 26.37 28.82
C SER A 200 0.66 24.92 28.59
N GLU A 201 1.12 24.26 29.65
CA GLU A 201 1.58 22.88 29.56
C GLU A 201 0.44 21.95 29.08
N GLU A 202 -0.80 22.23 29.48
CA GLU A 202 -1.99 21.51 29.05
C GLU A 202 -2.25 21.63 27.55
N VAL A 203 -2.05 22.81 26.96
CA VAL A 203 -2.18 23.03 25.50
C VAL A 203 -1.13 22.23 24.75
N ARG A 204 0.12 22.18 25.24
CA ARG A 204 1.19 21.36 24.65
C ARG A 204 0.88 19.86 24.74
N GLU A 205 0.30 19.41 25.86
CA GLU A 205 -0.15 18.01 25.99
C GLU A 205 -1.25 17.67 24.98
N VAL A 206 -2.22 18.56 24.75
CA VAL A 206 -3.27 18.37 23.74
C VAL A 206 -2.66 18.33 22.33
N GLN A 207 -1.74 19.25 22.02
CA GLN A 207 -1.06 19.28 20.72
C GLN A 207 -0.22 18.02 20.47
N ALA A 208 0.54 17.57 21.48
CA ALA A 208 1.32 16.33 21.41
C ALA A 208 0.42 15.10 21.19
N ALA A 209 -0.66 14.98 21.98
CA ALA A 209 -1.62 13.88 21.82
C ALA A 209 -2.38 13.97 20.48
N ALA A 210 -2.64 15.17 19.97
CA ALA A 210 -3.21 15.38 18.64
C ALA A 210 -2.24 14.95 17.54
N LEU A 211 -0.95 15.25 17.70
CA LEU A 211 0.09 14.80 16.79
C LEU A 211 0.21 13.27 16.79
N ASP A 212 0.15 12.62 17.95
CA ASP A 212 0.15 11.16 18.08
C ASP A 212 -1.09 10.53 17.43
N TYR A 213 -2.25 11.11 17.64
CA TYR A 213 -3.51 10.59 17.12
C TYR A 213 -3.72 10.88 15.63
N PHE A 214 -3.51 12.13 15.23
CA PHE A 214 -3.67 12.57 13.85
C PHE A 214 -2.38 12.40 13.05
N GLY A 215 -1.24 12.29 13.70
CA GLY A 215 0.13 12.32 13.20
C GLY A 215 0.32 11.72 11.84
N ASP A 216 1.38 11.86 11.21
CA ASP A 216 1.77 11.43 9.85
C ASP A 216 0.70 10.74 8.99
N ARG A 217 -0.44 11.41 8.84
CA ARG A 217 -1.48 11.00 7.89
C ARG A 217 -0.94 11.28 6.49
N MET A 218 -0.06 10.43 6.01
CA MET A 218 0.24 10.37 4.59
C MET A 218 -1.02 9.90 3.83
N THR A 219 -2.00 10.77 3.76
CA THR A 219 -2.99 10.67 2.71
C THR A 219 -2.23 10.82 1.41
N ALA A 220 -2.30 9.82 0.54
CA ALA A 220 -1.84 9.99 -0.82
C ALA A 220 -2.55 11.24 -1.37
N LYS A 221 -1.81 12.34 -1.54
CA LYS A 221 -2.38 13.54 -2.13
C LYS A 221 -2.54 13.26 -3.61
N GLU A 222 -3.78 13.18 -4.07
CA GLU A 222 -4.07 13.17 -5.49
C GLU A 222 -3.73 14.55 -6.06
N PHE A 223 -2.95 14.58 -7.14
CA PHE A 223 -2.59 15.83 -7.81
C PHE A 223 -2.32 15.60 -9.30
N ILE A 224 -2.35 16.69 -10.05
CA ILE A 224 -1.91 16.74 -11.43
C ILE A 224 -0.74 17.70 -11.52
N ALA A 225 0.40 17.21 -12.00
CA ALA A 225 1.57 18.03 -12.29
C ALA A 225 1.75 18.18 -13.80
N VAL A 226 2.19 19.35 -14.22
CA VAL A 226 2.45 19.69 -15.60
C VAL A 226 3.93 20.01 -15.74
N ASP A 227 4.61 19.35 -16.67
CA ASP A 227 5.99 19.66 -17.06
C ASP A 227 5.99 20.19 -18.51
N GLU A 228 6.27 21.48 -18.65
CA GLU A 228 6.32 22.19 -19.93
C GLU A 228 7.75 22.30 -20.49
N HIS A 229 8.73 21.78 -19.76
CA HIS A 229 10.17 21.93 -20.09
C HIS A 229 10.74 20.72 -20.85
N GLY A 230 9.87 19.83 -21.33
CA GLY A 230 10.22 18.69 -22.16
C GLY A 230 10.55 19.07 -23.61
N ASP A 231 10.44 18.08 -24.50
CA ASP A 231 10.67 18.29 -25.93
C ASP A 231 9.74 19.37 -26.51
N ALA A 232 10.25 20.16 -27.47
CA ALA A 232 9.48 21.22 -28.12
C ALA A 232 8.16 20.70 -28.68
N GLY A 233 7.06 21.31 -28.26
CA GLY A 233 5.71 20.93 -28.67
C GLY A 233 5.07 19.75 -27.90
N VAL A 234 5.71 19.29 -26.82
CA VAL A 234 5.18 18.23 -25.95
C VAL A 234 5.12 18.73 -24.51
N THR A 235 3.98 18.60 -23.88
CA THR A 235 3.78 18.84 -22.45
C THR A 235 3.52 17.51 -21.75
N THR A 236 4.27 17.23 -20.69
CA THR A 236 4.07 16.03 -19.89
C THR A 236 3.06 16.30 -18.78
N LEU A 237 1.98 15.53 -18.75
CA LEU A 237 0.98 15.54 -17.70
C LEU A 237 1.18 14.33 -16.79
N THR A 238 1.52 14.56 -15.52
CA THR A 238 1.66 13.52 -14.52
C THR A 238 0.48 13.60 -13.55
N THR A 239 -0.31 12.53 -13.49
CA THR A 239 -1.44 12.43 -12.56
C THR A 239 -1.10 11.40 -11.49
N VAL A 240 -1.19 11.81 -10.23
CA VAL A 240 -1.07 10.94 -9.07
C VAL A 240 -2.46 10.75 -8.48
N LEU A 241 -2.89 9.50 -8.41
CA LEU A 241 -4.22 9.11 -7.95
C LEU A 241 -4.10 8.04 -6.86
N GLU A 242 -5.07 7.99 -5.97
CA GLU A 242 -5.24 6.83 -5.10
C GLU A 242 -5.36 5.56 -5.96
N ARG A 243 -4.91 4.44 -5.40
CA ARG A 243 -4.74 3.21 -6.19
C ARG A 243 -6.03 2.71 -6.83
N HIS A 244 -7.14 2.85 -6.12
CA HIS A 244 -8.46 2.45 -6.62
C HIS A 244 -8.97 3.36 -7.73
N HIS A 245 -8.77 4.68 -7.63
CA HIS A 245 -9.07 5.64 -8.69
C HIS A 245 -8.18 5.43 -9.93
N ALA A 246 -6.89 5.14 -9.71
CA ALA A 246 -5.98 4.84 -10.82
C ALA A 246 -6.40 3.59 -11.60
N VAL A 247 -6.87 2.52 -10.90
CA VAL A 247 -7.38 1.31 -11.54
C VAL A 247 -8.63 1.62 -12.36
N GLU A 248 -9.57 2.38 -11.82
CA GLU A 248 -10.80 2.78 -12.52
C GLU A 248 -10.46 3.63 -13.77
N ALA A 249 -9.65 4.66 -13.60
CA ALA A 249 -9.23 5.54 -14.71
C ALA A 249 -8.55 4.77 -15.84
N LEU A 250 -7.63 3.87 -15.51
CA LEU A 250 -6.94 3.04 -16.51
C LEU A 250 -7.90 2.06 -17.19
N ALA A 251 -8.87 1.49 -16.46
CA ALA A 251 -9.87 0.60 -17.04
C ALA A 251 -10.76 1.35 -18.05
N ILE A 252 -11.17 2.57 -17.74
CA ILE A 252 -11.92 3.44 -18.65
C ILE A 252 -11.10 3.74 -19.91
N ILE A 253 -9.85 4.20 -19.76
CA ILE A 253 -8.97 4.52 -20.87
C ILE A 253 -8.75 3.29 -21.78
N ASP A 254 -8.50 2.11 -21.19
CA ASP A 254 -8.30 0.87 -21.94
C ASP A 254 -9.58 0.43 -22.68
N ALA A 255 -10.75 0.60 -22.08
CA ALA A 255 -12.03 0.30 -22.70
C ALA A 255 -12.31 1.23 -23.89
N VAL A 256 -12.06 2.55 -23.74
CA VAL A 256 -12.17 3.53 -24.83
C VAL A 256 -11.18 3.21 -25.95
N ALA A 257 -9.92 2.96 -25.62
CA ALA A 257 -8.89 2.61 -26.59
C ALA A 257 -9.27 1.38 -27.42
N LYS A 258 -9.81 0.36 -26.78
CA LYS A 258 -10.29 -0.87 -27.42
C LYS A 258 -11.51 -0.60 -28.32
N LYS A 259 -12.52 0.15 -27.82
CA LYS A 259 -13.76 0.45 -28.55
C LYS A 259 -13.49 1.33 -29.78
N MET A 260 -12.65 2.36 -29.62
CA MET A 260 -12.32 3.33 -30.68
C MET A 260 -11.17 2.89 -31.57
N LYS A 261 -10.42 1.84 -31.20
CA LYS A 261 -9.19 1.36 -31.87
C LYS A 261 -8.12 2.46 -31.99
N VAL A 262 -7.93 3.24 -30.93
CA VAL A 262 -6.97 4.34 -30.83
C VAL A 262 -5.90 4.07 -29.77
N SER A 263 -4.85 4.90 -29.73
CA SER A 263 -3.85 4.86 -28.67
C SER A 263 -4.46 5.26 -27.31
N ARG A 264 -3.81 4.87 -26.20
CA ARG A 264 -4.23 5.28 -24.85
C ARG A 264 -4.25 6.79 -24.67
N ALA A 265 -3.31 7.52 -25.28
CA ALA A 265 -3.29 8.99 -25.24
C ALA A 265 -4.52 9.60 -25.94
N ALA A 266 -4.89 9.10 -27.13
CA ALA A 266 -6.10 9.52 -27.80
C ALA A 266 -7.37 9.09 -27.02
N ALA A 267 -7.38 7.88 -26.45
CA ALA A 267 -8.48 7.40 -25.61
C ALA A 267 -8.68 8.26 -24.36
N PHE A 268 -7.59 8.69 -23.71
CA PHE A 268 -7.63 9.64 -22.60
C PHE A 268 -8.33 10.95 -23.00
N MET A 269 -7.98 11.51 -24.16
CA MET A 269 -8.65 12.71 -24.68
C MET A 269 -10.12 12.47 -25.02
N HIS A 270 -10.50 11.29 -25.53
CA HIS A 270 -11.90 10.93 -25.76
C HIS A 270 -12.67 10.81 -24.43
N ALA A 271 -12.06 10.21 -23.40
CA ALA A 271 -12.66 10.11 -22.06
C ALA A 271 -12.88 11.50 -21.44
N LEU A 272 -11.88 12.39 -21.50
CA LEU A 272 -12.01 13.77 -20.99
C LEU A 272 -13.09 14.60 -21.72
N ARG A 273 -13.26 14.36 -23.01
CA ARG A 273 -14.29 15.06 -23.81
C ARG A 273 -15.70 14.46 -23.70
N GLY A 274 -15.83 13.31 -23.04
CA GLY A 274 -17.11 12.58 -22.97
C GLY A 274 -17.60 12.08 -24.34
N THR A 275 -16.71 11.86 -25.30
CA THR A 275 -17.08 11.51 -26.68
C THR A 275 -17.24 10.00 -26.90
N CYS A 276 -17.03 9.19 -25.87
CA CYS A 276 -17.18 7.74 -25.94
C CYS A 276 -17.65 7.19 -24.59
N GLU A 277 -18.85 6.66 -24.55
CA GLU A 277 -19.35 5.91 -23.40
C GLU A 277 -18.82 4.48 -23.42
N VAL A 278 -18.33 4.02 -22.27
CA VAL A 278 -17.82 2.67 -22.08
C VAL A 278 -18.34 2.09 -20.76
N GLU A 279 -18.53 0.79 -20.77
CA GLU A 279 -18.78 0.01 -19.57
C GLU A 279 -17.47 -0.65 -19.14
N VAL A 280 -17.11 -0.54 -17.87
CA VAL A 280 -15.94 -1.19 -17.28
C VAL A 280 -16.36 -2.13 -16.17
N ASN A 281 -15.79 -3.34 -16.17
CA ASN A 281 -16.01 -4.31 -15.12
C ASN A 281 -14.77 -4.33 -14.21
N LEU A 282 -14.98 -4.10 -12.92
CA LEU A 282 -13.96 -4.20 -11.89
C LEU A 282 -14.36 -5.30 -10.91
N GLU A 283 -13.41 -6.14 -10.53
CA GLU A 283 -13.63 -7.29 -9.67
C GLU A 283 -13.23 -6.97 -8.24
N LEU A 284 -14.18 -7.09 -7.30
CA LEU A 284 -13.95 -7.02 -5.87
C LEU A 284 -14.08 -8.41 -5.26
N PHE A 285 -13.19 -8.72 -4.34
CA PHE A 285 -13.16 -9.99 -3.63
C PHE A 285 -13.32 -9.75 -2.12
N ARG A 286 -14.17 -10.54 -1.50
CA ARG A 286 -14.42 -10.49 -0.05
C ARG A 286 -14.68 -11.91 0.46
N VAL A 287 -14.13 -12.26 1.62
CA VAL A 287 -14.53 -13.46 2.34
C VAL A 287 -15.84 -13.15 3.07
N LEU A 288 -16.85 -13.96 2.86
CA LEU A 288 -18.12 -13.87 3.60
C LEU A 288 -18.02 -14.84 4.78
N SER A 289 -17.83 -14.30 5.98
CA SER A 289 -17.96 -15.05 7.22
C SER A 289 -19.27 -14.66 7.88
N PRO A 290 -20.09 -15.62 8.34
CA PRO A 290 -21.24 -15.28 9.17
C PRO A 290 -20.71 -14.73 10.50
N GLY A 291 -21.12 -13.52 10.85
CA GLY A 291 -20.91 -12.97 12.19
C GLY A 291 -21.70 -13.74 13.25
N GLU A 292 -21.44 -13.49 14.52
CA GLU A 292 -22.13 -14.13 15.64
C GLU A 292 -23.66 -13.91 15.60
N ASP A 293 -24.11 -12.80 15.00
CA ASP A 293 -25.52 -12.43 14.83
C ASP A 293 -26.12 -12.86 13.48
N GLY A 294 -25.39 -13.62 12.67
CA GLY A 294 -25.82 -14.05 11.32
C GLY A 294 -25.70 -12.97 10.24
N GLU A 295 -25.35 -11.75 10.58
CA GLU A 295 -25.01 -10.70 9.61
C GLU A 295 -23.60 -10.93 9.05
N PRO A 296 -23.31 -10.56 7.79
CA PRO A 296 -21.99 -10.73 7.22
C PRO A 296 -20.96 -9.88 7.98
N GLU A 297 -19.98 -10.53 8.56
CA GLU A 297 -18.87 -9.86 9.24
C GLU A 297 -18.20 -8.84 8.30
N ASN A 298 -17.81 -7.68 8.84
CA ASN A 298 -17.18 -6.61 8.05
C ASN A 298 -15.72 -6.96 7.68
N THR A 299 -15.57 -7.98 6.84
CA THR A 299 -14.27 -8.46 6.38
C THR A 299 -13.65 -7.52 5.34
N PRO A 300 -12.31 -7.41 5.28
CA PRO A 300 -11.62 -6.60 4.29
C PRO A 300 -11.98 -6.95 2.85
N VAL A 301 -12.03 -5.93 1.99
CA VAL A 301 -12.31 -6.06 0.55
C VAL A 301 -11.04 -5.85 -0.25
N TRP A 302 -10.81 -6.70 -1.22
CA TRP A 302 -9.71 -6.58 -2.16
C TRP A 302 -10.23 -6.22 -3.56
N LEU A 303 -9.73 -5.12 -4.13
CA LEU A 303 -10.03 -4.72 -5.50
C LEU A 303 -8.91 -5.18 -6.43
N ALA A 304 -9.27 -5.89 -7.48
CA ALA A 304 -8.33 -6.33 -8.51
C ALA A 304 -7.51 -5.15 -9.06
N GLY A 305 -6.18 -5.29 -9.07
CA GLY A 305 -5.26 -4.23 -9.48
C GLY A 305 -4.94 -3.17 -8.42
N ALA A 306 -5.83 -2.90 -7.47
CA ALA A 306 -5.61 -1.93 -6.39
C ALA A 306 -5.09 -2.57 -5.09
N GLY A 307 -5.50 -3.80 -4.78
CA GLY A 307 -5.19 -4.49 -3.53
C GLY A 307 -6.25 -4.28 -2.46
N TRP A 308 -5.88 -4.43 -1.19
CA TRP A 308 -6.79 -4.25 -0.07
C TRP A 308 -7.25 -2.80 0.05
N LEU A 309 -8.56 -2.61 0.15
CA LEU A 309 -9.20 -1.31 0.32
C LEU A 309 -9.36 -1.00 1.81
N SER A 310 -9.35 0.28 2.16
CA SER A 310 -9.83 0.70 3.47
C SER A 310 -11.34 0.47 3.58
N SER A 311 -11.86 0.31 4.80
CA SER A 311 -13.29 0.04 5.01
C SER A 311 -14.21 1.09 4.39
N LEU A 312 -13.82 2.36 4.43
CA LEU A 312 -14.57 3.45 3.79
C LEU A 312 -14.58 3.36 2.28
N VAL A 313 -13.40 3.15 1.70
CA VAL A 313 -13.27 2.97 0.25
C VAL A 313 -14.03 1.72 -0.16
N ALA A 314 -13.89 0.62 0.60
CA ALA A 314 -14.63 -0.62 0.36
C ALA A 314 -16.14 -0.41 0.38
N GLU A 315 -16.67 0.32 1.37
CA GLU A 315 -18.11 0.64 1.45
C GLU A 315 -18.58 1.41 0.22
N SER A 316 -17.83 2.41 -0.23
CA SER A 316 -18.17 3.18 -1.44
C SER A 316 -18.21 2.31 -2.69
N TRP A 317 -17.28 1.36 -2.81
CA TRP A 317 -17.23 0.42 -3.92
C TRP A 317 -18.30 -0.65 -3.83
N LEU A 318 -18.59 -1.19 -2.66
CA LEU A 318 -19.66 -2.18 -2.46
C LEU A 318 -21.04 -1.63 -2.84
N LYS A 319 -21.29 -0.34 -2.63
CA LYS A 319 -22.53 0.33 -3.10
C LYS A 319 -22.68 0.36 -4.63
N ARG A 320 -21.58 0.16 -5.37
CA ARG A 320 -21.53 0.14 -6.84
C ARG A 320 -21.60 -1.27 -7.42
N VAL A 321 -21.61 -2.32 -6.57
CA VAL A 321 -21.64 -3.72 -7.03
C VAL A 321 -22.97 -4.03 -7.70
N SER A 322 -22.90 -4.45 -8.96
CA SER A 322 -24.07 -4.85 -9.77
C SER A 322 -24.27 -6.37 -9.83
N THR A 323 -23.22 -7.14 -9.58
CA THR A 323 -23.27 -8.61 -9.67
C THR A 323 -22.46 -9.25 -8.55
N LEU A 324 -23.04 -10.23 -7.86
CA LEU A 324 -22.38 -11.02 -6.82
C LEU A 324 -22.19 -12.45 -7.31
N ARG A 325 -20.99 -13.01 -7.08
CA ARG A 325 -20.66 -14.40 -7.36
C ARG A 325 -19.96 -15.02 -6.16
N VAL A 326 -20.36 -16.22 -5.80
CA VAL A 326 -19.64 -17.04 -4.83
C VAL A 326 -18.54 -17.78 -5.60
N LEU A 327 -17.29 -17.58 -5.18
CA LEU A 327 -16.12 -18.22 -5.76
C LEU A 327 -15.70 -19.42 -4.92
N GLY A 328 -15.32 -20.50 -5.57
CA GLY A 328 -14.83 -21.69 -4.92
C GLY A 328 -14.06 -22.58 -5.88
N ASP A 329 -13.41 -23.57 -5.31
CA ASP A 329 -12.78 -24.61 -6.08
C ASP A 329 -13.82 -25.42 -6.87
N SER A 330 -13.63 -25.59 -8.14
CA SER A 330 -14.64 -26.20 -9.02
C SER A 330 -14.05 -26.80 -10.30
N ALA A 331 -14.76 -27.77 -10.84
CA ALA A 331 -14.51 -28.39 -12.13
C ALA A 331 -15.64 -28.11 -13.11
N VAL A 332 -15.31 -28.04 -14.40
CA VAL A 332 -16.29 -28.06 -15.50
C VAL A 332 -15.87 -29.09 -16.55
N GLU A 333 -16.84 -29.71 -17.19
CA GLU A 333 -16.57 -30.76 -18.19
C GLU A 333 -16.00 -30.23 -19.51
N GLY A 334 -16.23 -28.95 -19.80
CA GLY A 334 -15.80 -28.30 -21.05
C GLY A 334 -14.40 -27.72 -21.02
N TYR A 335 -13.82 -27.46 -22.19
CA TYR A 335 -12.52 -26.81 -22.35
C TYR A 335 -12.46 -25.38 -21.75
N ARG A 336 -13.57 -24.65 -21.85
CA ARG A 336 -13.57 -23.23 -21.45
C ARG A 336 -13.87 -23.08 -19.96
N PRO A 337 -12.97 -22.47 -19.17
CA PRO A 337 -13.26 -22.16 -17.78
C PRO A 337 -14.48 -21.25 -17.64
N SER A 338 -15.32 -21.52 -16.65
CA SER A 338 -16.44 -20.64 -16.27
C SER A 338 -15.95 -19.27 -15.80
N GLU A 339 -16.83 -18.27 -15.78
CA GLU A 339 -16.49 -16.94 -15.25
C GLU A 339 -16.11 -17.00 -13.76
N SER A 340 -16.74 -17.88 -12.98
CA SER A 340 -16.37 -18.07 -11.57
C SER A 340 -14.99 -18.68 -11.41
N GLN A 341 -14.61 -19.66 -12.24
CA GLN A 341 -13.27 -20.23 -12.23
C GLN A 341 -12.22 -19.19 -12.65
N ARG A 342 -12.50 -18.39 -13.68
CA ARG A 342 -11.61 -17.31 -14.11
C ARG A 342 -11.37 -16.29 -13.00
N ALA A 343 -12.44 -15.85 -12.33
CA ALA A 343 -12.35 -14.92 -11.22
C ALA A 343 -11.57 -15.54 -10.04
N PHE A 344 -11.84 -16.81 -9.70
CA PHE A 344 -11.10 -17.53 -8.65
C PHE A 344 -9.61 -17.63 -8.96
N VAL A 345 -9.23 -18.06 -10.16
CA VAL A 345 -7.83 -18.21 -10.57
C VAL A 345 -7.12 -16.87 -10.58
N ARG A 346 -7.76 -15.80 -11.06
CA ARG A 346 -7.20 -14.43 -11.01
C ARG A 346 -6.96 -13.94 -9.59
N ALA A 347 -7.93 -14.15 -8.69
CA ALA A 347 -7.80 -13.79 -7.27
C ALA A 347 -6.67 -14.58 -6.60
N ARG A 348 -6.54 -15.87 -6.90
CA ARG A 348 -5.51 -16.74 -6.38
C ARG A 348 -4.11 -16.33 -6.86
N ASP A 349 -3.93 -16.14 -8.17
CA ASP A 349 -2.62 -15.94 -8.79
C ASP A 349 -2.11 -14.49 -8.68
N GLY A 350 -3.01 -13.52 -8.79
CA GLY A 350 -2.70 -12.09 -8.69
C GLY A 350 -1.84 -11.52 -9.83
N VAL A 351 -0.95 -12.33 -10.41
CA VAL A 351 -0.04 -11.99 -11.52
C VAL A 351 0.18 -13.21 -12.42
N CYS A 352 0.79 -12.99 -13.58
CA CYS A 352 1.24 -14.09 -14.45
C CYS A 352 2.08 -15.10 -13.70
N SER A 353 1.78 -16.40 -13.85
CA SER A 353 2.45 -17.51 -13.17
C SER A 353 3.85 -17.82 -13.70
N PHE A 354 4.23 -17.25 -14.84
CA PHE A 354 5.58 -17.46 -15.38
C PHE A 354 6.64 -16.81 -14.45
N PRO A 355 7.77 -17.51 -14.18
CA PRO A 355 8.85 -17.02 -13.32
C PRO A 355 9.36 -15.64 -13.72
N GLY A 356 9.45 -14.71 -12.76
CA GLY A 356 9.93 -13.36 -12.98
C GLY A 356 8.95 -12.42 -13.71
N CYS A 357 7.75 -12.90 -14.08
CA CYS A 357 6.72 -12.07 -14.69
C CYS A 357 5.78 -11.47 -13.62
N ASP A 358 5.47 -10.18 -13.76
CA ASP A 358 4.62 -9.41 -12.85
C ASP A 358 3.39 -8.78 -13.55
N VAL A 359 3.05 -9.27 -14.75
CA VAL A 359 1.83 -8.82 -15.44
C VAL A 359 0.62 -9.16 -14.59
N PRO A 360 -0.26 -8.19 -14.27
CA PRO A 360 -1.44 -8.41 -13.44
C PRO A 360 -2.38 -9.48 -14.02
N ALA A 361 -2.99 -10.27 -13.14
CA ALA A 361 -3.87 -11.39 -13.51
C ALA A 361 -5.06 -10.96 -14.38
N GLU A 362 -5.55 -9.74 -14.23
CA GLU A 362 -6.63 -9.16 -15.06
C GLU A 362 -6.25 -9.04 -16.54
N LYS A 363 -4.93 -8.96 -16.82
CA LYS A 363 -4.37 -8.89 -18.18
C LYS A 363 -3.86 -10.23 -18.68
N CYS A 364 -4.14 -11.29 -17.93
CA CYS A 364 -3.72 -12.65 -18.25
C CYS A 364 -4.88 -13.46 -18.85
N ASP A 365 -4.52 -14.39 -19.72
CA ASP A 365 -5.36 -15.50 -20.11
C ASP A 365 -5.40 -16.52 -18.97
N ILE A 366 -6.47 -17.28 -18.86
CA ILE A 366 -6.54 -18.45 -18.00
C ILE A 366 -6.22 -19.66 -18.86
N ASP A 367 -5.12 -20.32 -18.54
CA ASP A 367 -4.56 -21.43 -19.30
C ASP A 367 -4.54 -22.72 -18.48
N HIS A 368 -4.57 -23.87 -19.14
CA HIS A 368 -4.46 -25.16 -18.50
C HIS A 368 -2.98 -25.51 -18.24
N ILE A 369 -2.64 -25.88 -17.00
CA ILE A 369 -1.28 -26.34 -16.64
C ILE A 369 -0.95 -27.61 -17.40
N VAL A 370 -1.78 -28.64 -17.25
CA VAL A 370 -1.80 -29.83 -18.09
C VAL A 370 -2.82 -29.61 -19.20
N GLU A 371 -2.41 -29.74 -20.44
CA GLU A 371 -3.25 -29.42 -21.60
C GLU A 371 -4.55 -30.23 -21.61
N PHE A 372 -5.63 -29.60 -22.03
CA PHE A 372 -6.92 -30.21 -22.17
C PHE A 372 -6.93 -31.19 -23.34
N ASP A 373 -7.21 -32.45 -23.08
CA ASP A 373 -7.29 -33.45 -24.12
C ASP A 373 -8.68 -33.49 -24.78
N HIS A 374 -8.77 -32.98 -25.99
CA HIS A 374 -9.99 -32.96 -26.78
C HIS A 374 -10.43 -34.35 -27.27
N SER A 375 -9.57 -35.35 -27.24
CA SER A 375 -9.87 -36.71 -27.72
C SER A 375 -10.63 -37.56 -26.71
N LEU A 376 -10.57 -37.20 -25.42
CA LEU A 376 -11.20 -37.94 -24.34
C LEU A 376 -12.64 -37.45 -24.04
N SER A 377 -13.56 -38.34 -23.82
CA SER A 377 -14.91 -38.05 -23.37
C SER A 377 -14.98 -37.87 -21.84
N GLY A 378 -16.02 -37.18 -21.34
CA GLY A 378 -16.12 -36.70 -19.95
C GLY A 378 -15.89 -37.71 -18.84
N GLY A 379 -16.12 -39.04 -19.07
CA GLY A 379 -15.85 -40.11 -18.09
C GLY A 379 -14.41 -40.65 -18.08
N GLU A 380 -13.65 -40.41 -19.15
CA GLU A 380 -12.29 -40.90 -19.32
C GLU A 380 -11.22 -39.89 -18.92
N ARG A 381 -11.62 -38.60 -18.75
CA ARG A 381 -10.74 -37.52 -18.28
C ARG A 381 -10.54 -37.60 -16.77
N GLN A 382 -9.99 -38.67 -16.28
CA GLN A 382 -9.69 -38.79 -14.86
C GLN A 382 -8.35 -38.09 -14.54
N LYS A 383 -8.40 -36.95 -13.90
CA LYS A 383 -7.33 -36.22 -13.20
C LYS A 383 -6.32 -35.41 -14.03
N GLU A 384 -6.05 -35.71 -15.30
CA GLU A 384 -5.10 -34.96 -16.11
C GLU A 384 -5.81 -34.18 -17.24
N GLY A 385 -5.55 -32.92 -17.39
CA GLY A 385 -6.11 -32.08 -18.47
C GLY A 385 -7.56 -31.65 -18.31
N VAL A 386 -8.16 -31.78 -17.12
CA VAL A 386 -9.51 -31.27 -16.84
C VAL A 386 -9.52 -29.77 -16.61
N THR A 387 -10.67 -29.12 -16.90
CA THR A 387 -10.89 -27.71 -16.56
C THR A 387 -11.32 -27.60 -15.09
N HIS A 388 -10.33 -27.75 -14.22
CA HIS A 388 -10.42 -27.61 -12.77
C HIS A 388 -9.55 -26.44 -12.32
N THR A 389 -9.96 -25.72 -11.29
CA THR A 389 -9.21 -24.56 -10.79
C THR A 389 -7.77 -24.88 -10.45
N ASP A 390 -7.45 -26.10 -9.98
CA ASP A 390 -6.09 -26.55 -9.71
C ASP A 390 -5.25 -26.78 -10.97
N ASN A 391 -5.91 -27.12 -12.08
CA ASN A 391 -5.26 -27.28 -13.39
C ASN A 391 -5.25 -25.99 -14.22
N LEU A 392 -5.64 -24.87 -13.65
CA LEU A 392 -5.68 -23.58 -14.33
C LEU A 392 -4.68 -22.61 -13.69
N HIS A 393 -4.11 -21.72 -14.50
CA HIS A 393 -3.27 -20.63 -14.03
C HIS A 393 -3.36 -19.39 -14.93
N CYS A 394 -2.87 -18.26 -14.40
CA CYS A 394 -2.81 -17.00 -15.14
C CYS A 394 -1.53 -16.89 -15.98
N LEU A 395 -1.64 -16.79 -17.28
CA LEU A 395 -0.51 -16.47 -18.16
C LEU A 395 -0.77 -15.20 -18.97
N CYS A 396 0.16 -14.26 -18.97
CA CYS A 396 0.08 -13.14 -19.90
C CYS A 396 0.22 -13.64 -21.35
N ARG A 397 -0.34 -12.92 -22.30
CA ARG A 397 -0.38 -13.34 -23.72
C ARG A 397 0.97 -13.81 -24.25
N ARG A 398 2.07 -13.17 -23.83
CA ARG A 398 3.42 -13.57 -24.23
C ARG A 398 3.78 -14.97 -23.74
N HIS A 399 3.60 -15.22 -22.43
CA HIS A 399 3.99 -16.48 -21.81
C HIS A 399 3.02 -17.61 -22.15
N HIS A 400 1.74 -17.32 -22.35
CA HIS A 400 0.78 -18.26 -22.92
C HIS A 400 1.22 -18.72 -24.30
N ASN A 401 1.59 -17.80 -25.21
CA ASN A 401 2.08 -18.16 -26.54
C ASN A 401 3.38 -19.00 -26.50
N LEU A 402 4.31 -18.68 -25.60
CA LEU A 402 5.56 -19.45 -25.44
C LEU A 402 5.30 -20.87 -24.93
N LYS A 403 4.34 -21.05 -24.01
CA LYS A 403 3.92 -22.38 -23.53
C LYS A 403 3.23 -23.16 -24.66
N THR A 404 2.25 -22.55 -25.35
CA THR A 404 1.53 -23.16 -26.49
C THR A 404 2.47 -23.53 -27.63
N ALA A 405 3.54 -22.76 -27.85
CA ALA A 405 4.57 -23.08 -28.85
C ALA A 405 5.51 -24.22 -28.40
N GLY A 406 5.28 -24.82 -27.23
CA GLY A 406 6.10 -25.91 -26.71
C GLY A 406 7.52 -25.51 -26.30
N MET A 407 7.78 -24.17 -26.12
CA MET A 407 9.10 -23.71 -25.69
C MET A 407 9.31 -23.88 -24.18
N TRP A 408 8.24 -23.90 -23.40
CA TRP A 408 8.24 -24.08 -21.96
C TRP A 408 7.23 -25.13 -21.52
N ARG A 409 7.65 -25.97 -20.59
CA ARG A 409 6.80 -26.93 -19.88
C ARG A 409 6.62 -26.45 -18.45
N VAL A 410 5.43 -26.62 -17.92
CA VAL A 410 5.12 -26.35 -16.53
C VAL A 410 4.54 -27.59 -15.86
N VAL A 411 4.93 -27.83 -14.62
CA VAL A 411 4.36 -28.86 -13.73
C VAL A 411 4.09 -28.19 -12.40
N ARG A 412 2.89 -28.40 -11.85
CA ARG A 412 2.54 -27.96 -10.49
C ARG A 412 2.63 -29.16 -9.55
N GLY A 413 3.40 -28.99 -8.47
CA GLY A 413 3.47 -29.98 -7.39
C GLY A 413 2.28 -29.88 -6.45
N ASP A 414 2.13 -30.87 -5.57
CA ASP A 414 1.10 -30.92 -4.51
C ASP A 414 1.23 -29.76 -3.51
N ASP A 415 2.40 -29.18 -3.40
CA ASP A 415 2.72 -27.98 -2.61
C ASP A 415 2.28 -26.66 -3.30
N GLY A 416 1.69 -26.74 -4.49
CA GLY A 416 1.26 -25.59 -5.29
C GLY A 416 2.38 -24.86 -6.00
N ILE A 417 3.57 -25.42 -6.02
CA ILE A 417 4.72 -24.85 -6.70
C ILE A 417 4.70 -25.23 -8.17
N GLU A 418 4.91 -24.24 -9.05
CA GLU A 418 5.05 -24.45 -10.48
C GLU A 418 6.52 -24.47 -10.88
N ALA A 419 6.97 -25.65 -11.35
CA ALA A 419 8.27 -25.85 -11.94
C ALA A 419 8.20 -25.63 -13.46
N TRP A 420 9.00 -24.71 -13.98
CA TRP A 420 9.05 -24.34 -15.39
C TRP A 420 10.35 -24.80 -16.01
N THR A 421 10.26 -25.58 -17.08
CA THR A 421 11.42 -26.15 -17.80
C THR A 421 11.44 -25.60 -19.23
N PHE A 422 12.59 -25.12 -19.69
CA PHE A 422 12.79 -24.69 -21.07
C PHE A 422 13.17 -25.87 -21.94
N LEU A 423 12.37 -26.17 -22.94
CA LEU A 423 12.49 -27.43 -23.72
C LEU A 423 13.45 -27.35 -24.91
N SER A 424 13.87 -26.15 -25.34
CA SER A 424 14.75 -25.98 -26.49
C SER A 424 16.26 -26.12 -26.18
N CYS A 425 16.64 -26.34 -24.91
CA CYS A 425 18.03 -26.48 -24.49
C CYS A 425 18.10 -27.58 -23.44
N ASP A 426 18.50 -28.78 -23.85
CA ASP A 426 18.67 -29.93 -22.97
C ASP A 426 19.81 -29.74 -21.96
N GLU A 427 20.74 -28.83 -22.22
CA GLU A 427 21.87 -28.50 -21.35
C GLU A 427 22.08 -26.97 -21.35
N GLY A 428 21.83 -26.32 -20.24
CA GLY A 428 22.14 -24.89 -20.10
C GLY A 428 21.55 -24.19 -18.87
N PRO A 429 22.01 -23.00 -18.57
CA PRO A 429 21.62 -22.24 -17.38
C PRO A 429 20.13 -21.83 -17.33
N PHE A 430 19.35 -22.12 -18.36
CA PHE A 430 17.93 -21.79 -18.48
C PHE A 430 17.01 -23.00 -18.34
N ALA A 431 17.56 -24.17 -18.04
CA ALA A 431 16.78 -25.40 -18.10
C ALA A 431 15.60 -25.44 -17.13
N GLN A 432 15.69 -24.82 -15.97
CA GLN A 432 14.64 -24.91 -14.96
C GLN A 432 14.52 -23.64 -14.12
N SER A 433 13.30 -23.16 -13.93
CA SER A 433 12.93 -22.08 -13.03
C SER A 433 11.68 -22.45 -12.27
N GLU A 434 11.62 -22.12 -10.99
CA GLU A 434 10.47 -22.41 -10.15
C GLU A 434 9.79 -21.15 -9.65
N LYS A 435 8.48 -21.20 -9.52
CA LYS A 435 7.67 -20.14 -8.93
C LYS A 435 6.69 -20.71 -7.95
N GLU A 436 6.76 -20.24 -6.71
CA GLU A 436 5.74 -20.55 -5.71
C GLU A 436 4.43 -19.87 -6.07
N HIS A 437 3.36 -20.67 -6.04
CA HIS A 437 2.03 -20.18 -6.35
C HIS A 437 1.45 -19.44 -5.13
N THR A 438 0.90 -18.24 -5.35
CA THR A 438 0.40 -17.37 -4.26
C THR A 438 -0.91 -17.85 -3.64
N GLY A 439 -1.57 -18.85 -4.23
CA GLY A 439 -2.87 -19.35 -3.82
C GLY A 439 -2.87 -20.54 -2.87
N HIS A 440 -1.70 -21.02 -2.43
CA HIS A 440 -1.60 -22.23 -1.60
C HIS A 440 -1.09 -21.94 -0.18
N GLY A 441 -1.48 -22.80 0.77
CA GLY A 441 -1.06 -22.72 2.17
C GLY A 441 -1.36 -21.37 2.82
N ARG A 442 -0.35 -20.75 3.41
CA ARG A 442 -0.45 -19.44 4.08
C ARG A 442 -0.76 -18.26 3.15
N TYR A 443 -0.76 -18.47 1.85
CA TYR A 443 -1.02 -17.44 0.85
C TYR A 443 -2.41 -17.47 0.26
N THR A 444 -3.29 -18.34 0.73
CA THR A 444 -4.70 -18.33 0.31
C THR A 444 -5.35 -16.99 0.61
N PHE A 445 -6.32 -16.61 -0.21
CA PHE A 445 -7.07 -15.36 0.00
C PHE A 445 -7.72 -15.33 1.39
N ALA A 446 -8.26 -16.46 1.85
CA ALA A 446 -8.85 -16.60 3.19
C ALA A 446 -7.82 -16.34 4.29
N SER A 447 -6.64 -16.98 4.25
CA SER A 447 -5.57 -16.76 5.24
C SER A 447 -5.04 -15.33 5.24
N GLN A 448 -4.99 -14.68 4.07
CA GLN A 448 -4.62 -13.26 3.98
C GLN A 448 -5.69 -12.35 4.58
N THR A 449 -6.97 -12.65 4.35
CA THR A 449 -8.10 -11.93 4.92
C THR A 449 -8.08 -12.02 6.44
N GLU A 450 -7.91 -13.22 7.00
CA GLU A 450 -7.84 -13.45 8.45
C GLU A 450 -6.73 -12.62 9.10
N LYS A 451 -5.52 -12.68 8.55
CA LYS A 451 -4.39 -11.88 9.06
C LYS A 451 -4.65 -10.37 8.96
N LYS A 452 -5.27 -9.92 7.85
CA LYS A 452 -5.61 -8.51 7.67
C LYS A 452 -6.70 -8.09 8.67
N THR A 453 -7.70 -8.92 8.91
CA THR A 453 -8.74 -8.67 9.91
C THR A 453 -8.14 -8.55 11.32
N ALA A 454 -7.24 -9.46 11.70
CA ALA A 454 -6.57 -9.40 13.00
C ALA A 454 -5.73 -8.12 13.15
N ALA A 455 -4.92 -7.77 12.13
CA ALA A 455 -4.12 -6.55 12.14
C ALA A 455 -4.96 -5.27 12.22
N LEU A 456 -6.13 -5.26 11.56
CA LEU A 456 -7.07 -4.14 11.64
C LEU A 456 -7.72 -4.03 13.01
N ALA A 457 -8.08 -5.14 13.64
CA ALA A 457 -8.65 -5.15 14.99
C ALA A 457 -7.67 -4.55 16.01
N GLU A 458 -6.39 -4.96 15.95
CA GLU A 458 -5.33 -4.41 16.80
C GLU A 458 -5.14 -2.90 16.56
N HIS A 459 -5.07 -2.49 15.29
CA HIS A 459 -4.92 -1.09 14.90
C HIS A 459 -6.10 -0.23 15.39
N ASN A 460 -7.34 -0.70 15.20
CA ASN A 460 -8.54 0.01 15.64
C ASN A 460 -8.62 0.13 17.16
N GLU A 461 -8.16 -0.88 17.90
CA GLU A 461 -8.09 -0.83 19.36
C GLU A 461 -7.06 0.20 19.86
N LYS A 462 -5.87 0.23 19.26
CA LYS A 462 -4.85 1.25 19.54
C LYS A 462 -5.40 2.65 19.26
N ARG A 463 -6.08 2.85 18.12
CA ARG A 463 -6.71 4.13 17.78
C ARG A 463 -7.78 4.57 18.75
N ARG A 464 -8.64 3.67 19.21
CA ARG A 464 -9.65 3.99 20.22
C ARG A 464 -9.00 4.54 21.49
N LYS A 465 -7.94 3.89 21.97
CA LYS A 465 -7.19 4.37 23.14
C LYS A 465 -6.62 5.76 22.95
N LEU A 466 -5.99 6.03 21.79
CA LEU A 466 -5.45 7.37 21.48
C LEU A 466 -6.56 8.41 21.36
N HIS A 467 -7.69 8.06 20.72
CA HIS A 467 -8.86 8.93 20.59
C HIS A 467 -9.43 9.30 21.96
N ASP A 468 -9.62 8.32 22.85
CA ASP A 468 -10.19 8.54 24.16
C ASP A 468 -9.25 9.36 25.05
N ASN A 469 -7.93 9.15 24.93
CA ASN A 469 -6.93 9.96 25.61
C ASN A 469 -6.99 11.42 25.14
N LEU A 470 -6.93 11.68 23.84
CA LEU A 470 -6.98 13.03 23.28
C LEU A 470 -8.29 13.74 23.65
N ARG A 471 -9.42 13.04 23.55
CA ARG A 471 -10.72 13.57 23.96
C ARG A 471 -10.73 13.95 25.43
N GLY A 472 -10.17 13.10 26.31
CA GLY A 472 -10.07 13.37 27.73
C GLY A 472 -9.25 14.62 28.06
N LEU A 473 -8.14 14.84 27.32
CA LEU A 473 -7.30 16.04 27.45
C LEU A 473 -8.06 17.31 26.99
N VAL A 474 -8.73 17.26 25.83
CA VAL A 474 -9.54 18.36 25.32
C VAL A 474 -10.66 18.74 26.31
N ASP A 475 -11.37 17.74 26.84
CA ASP A 475 -12.44 17.95 27.83
C ASP A 475 -11.89 18.48 29.17
N LYS A 476 -10.64 18.16 29.53
CA LYS A 476 -9.96 18.72 30.71
C LYS A 476 -9.68 20.21 30.51
N VAL A 477 -8.99 20.57 29.42
CA VAL A 477 -8.66 21.98 29.11
C VAL A 477 -9.92 22.84 29.07
N ARG A 478 -10.99 22.40 28.43
CA ARG A 478 -12.26 23.14 28.39
C ARG A 478 -12.85 23.38 29.76
N ARG A 479 -12.87 22.36 30.61
CA ARG A 479 -13.39 22.48 31.99
C ARG A 479 -12.57 23.44 32.85
N ASP A 480 -11.26 23.46 32.65
CA ASP A 480 -10.38 24.33 33.43
C ASP A 480 -10.52 25.78 32.96
N MET A 481 -10.67 26.04 31.66
CA MET A 481 -11.02 27.35 31.10
C MET A 481 -12.40 27.86 31.60
N GLU A 482 -13.43 27.00 31.67
CA GLU A 482 -14.75 27.34 32.18
C GLU A 482 -14.70 27.73 33.67
N LYS A 483 -13.83 27.06 34.47
CA LYS A 483 -13.64 27.42 35.88
C LYS A 483 -12.96 28.78 36.04
N GLU A 484 -11.93 29.07 35.25
CA GLU A 484 -11.22 30.34 35.29
C GLU A 484 -12.13 31.51 34.92
N THR A 485 -12.95 31.32 33.86
CA THR A 485 -13.95 32.34 33.50
C THR A 485 -15.05 32.52 34.55
N ALA A 486 -15.42 31.48 35.28
CA ALA A 486 -16.40 31.56 36.36
C ALA A 486 -15.85 32.25 37.63
N VAL A 487 -14.55 32.09 37.92
CA VAL A 487 -13.89 32.76 39.08
C VAL A 487 -13.61 34.22 38.80
N GLY A 488 -13.31 34.60 37.54
CA GLY A 488 -13.11 36.01 37.15
C GLY A 488 -14.38 36.86 37.09
N GLY A 489 -15.57 36.26 37.22
CA GLY A 489 -16.86 36.91 37.15
C GLY A 489 -17.49 37.40 38.49
N VAL A 490 -16.79 37.27 39.62
CA VAL A 490 -17.40 37.52 40.97
C VAL A 490 -17.03 38.87 41.60
N ASP A 491 -16.28 39.73 40.98
CA ASP A 491 -15.94 41.05 41.57
C ASP A 491 -16.47 42.24 40.75
N CYS A 492 -17.78 42.30 40.53
CA CYS A 492 -18.49 43.55 40.21
C CYS A 492 -19.79 43.66 41.03
N GLU A 493 -19.68 43.55 42.33
CA GLU A 493 -20.72 44.04 43.21
C GLU A 493 -20.44 45.48 43.63
N ASN A 494 -21.23 46.37 43.04
CA ASN A 494 -22.07 47.39 43.69
C ASN A 494 -21.40 48.28 44.77
N ASP A 495 -20.90 49.43 44.36
CA ASP A 495 -20.93 50.60 45.22
C ASP A 495 -21.54 51.76 44.40
N GLY A 496 -22.77 52.10 44.71
CA GLY A 496 -23.42 53.17 44.06
C GLY A 496 -24.62 53.66 44.80
N ASP A 497 -24.37 54.53 45.68
CA ASP A 497 -25.33 55.32 46.47
C ASP A 497 -26.20 56.27 45.64
N GLY A 498 -27.47 56.38 46.10
CA GLY A 498 -28.59 57.02 45.51
C GLY A 498 -28.49 58.42 45.08
N LYS A 499 -29.48 58.83 44.31
CA LYS A 499 -30.48 59.93 44.58
C LYS A 499 -31.37 60.16 43.33
N ASN A 500 -32.67 59.95 43.60
CA ASN A 500 -33.82 60.69 43.15
C ASN A 500 -33.67 61.75 41.98
N ARG A 501 -34.50 61.57 40.94
CA ARG A 501 -35.66 62.46 40.71
C ARG A 501 -36.53 61.96 39.57
N ALA A 502 -37.84 62.03 39.87
CA ALA A 502 -38.95 61.93 38.97
C ALA A 502 -38.87 63.00 37.84
N ASP A 503 -39.40 62.65 36.68
CA ASP A 503 -40.60 63.19 36.10
C ASP A 503 -40.73 62.82 34.61
N SER A 504 -41.85 62.19 34.37
CA SER A 504 -42.91 62.54 33.40
C SER A 504 -42.57 62.56 31.90
N ASP A 505 -43.48 61.92 31.28
CA ASP A 505 -44.20 62.26 30.05
C ASP A 505 -43.69 61.77 28.71
N GLY A 506 -44.48 60.88 28.12
CA GLY A 506 -45.40 61.31 27.05
C GLY A 506 -44.95 60.81 25.67
N GLY A 507 -45.77 59.97 25.11
CA GLY A 507 -46.17 60.14 23.72
C GLY A 507 -45.62 59.18 22.66
N GLU A 508 -46.44 58.22 22.33
CA GLU A 508 -46.92 57.86 20.99
C GLU A 508 -46.01 58.14 19.76
N ARG A 509 -45.61 57.08 19.07
CA ARG A 509 -46.26 56.48 17.87
C ARG A 509 -45.46 55.28 17.35
#